data_c749480e3981b83bc3f893f5563106e2
#
_entry.id   c749480e3981b83bc3f893f5563106e2
#
_cell.length_a   1.000
_cell.length_b   1.000
_cell.length_c   1.000
_cell.angle_alpha   90.00
_cell.angle_beta   90.00
_cell.angle_gamma   90.00
#
_symmetry.space_group_name_H-M   'P 1'
#
loop_
_entity.id
_entity.type
_entity.pdbx_description
1 polymer ?
#
loop_
_entity_poly.entity_id
_entity_poly.type
_entity_poly.pdbx_seq_one_letter_code
_entity_poly.pdbx_strand_id
1 'polypeptide(L)'
;QQVAARGVTVVDDGTLPDRRGSLSIDDEGNRTQRTVLIEDGILTGYMQDITNARLMGMAPTGNGRRESFAHLPLPRMTNTYMLNGDKDPQEIIRSVEKGLYAVNFGGGQVDITSGKFVFSTAEAYLIENGVVTRPVKGATLIGNGPDVLTRVSMIGNDMALDPGVGTCGKDGQSVPVGVGQPTLRIDG
;
A
#
# COMPACT_ATOMS: atom_id res chain seq x y z
N GLN A 1 18.67 1.75 -1.55
CA GLN A 1 18.55 1.89 -0.09
C GLN A 1 17.52 0.89 0.45
N GLN A 2 17.83 0.19 1.55
CA GLN A 2 16.86 -0.67 2.22
C GLN A 2 15.83 0.21 2.95
N VAL A 3 14.54 -0.04 2.67
CA VAL A 3 13.41 0.73 3.24
C VAL A 3 12.34 -0.18 3.84
N ALA A 4 12.49 -1.50 3.68
CA ALA A 4 11.59 -2.51 4.21
C ALA A 4 12.34 -3.78 4.59
N ALA A 5 11.69 -4.72 5.26
CA ALA A 5 12.24 -6.04 5.54
C ALA A 5 12.45 -6.83 4.24
N ARG A 6 13.34 -7.81 4.28
CA ARG A 6 13.50 -8.79 3.19
C ARG A 6 12.18 -9.49 2.88
N GLY A 7 11.95 -9.81 1.62
CA GLY A 7 10.71 -10.39 1.12
C GLY A 7 9.62 -9.35 0.81
N VAL A 8 9.71 -8.13 1.33
CA VAL A 8 8.75 -7.07 1.01
C VAL A 8 9.00 -6.56 -0.40
N THR A 9 8.03 -6.80 -1.29
CA THR A 9 8.01 -6.26 -2.65
C THR A 9 6.70 -5.55 -2.88
N VAL A 10 6.78 -4.27 -3.27
CA VAL A 10 5.61 -3.40 -3.50
C VAL A 10 5.65 -2.86 -4.91
N VAL A 11 4.51 -2.91 -5.58
CA VAL A 11 4.33 -2.42 -6.94
C VAL A 11 3.16 -1.46 -7.04
N ASP A 12 3.20 -0.58 -8.03
CA ASP A 12 2.04 0.17 -8.51
C ASP A 12 1.73 -0.28 -9.94
N ASP A 13 0.49 -0.69 -10.21
CA ASP A 13 0.13 -1.31 -11.48
C ASP A 13 -1.20 -0.75 -12.02
N GLY A 14 -1.09 0.14 -13.01
CA GLY A 14 -2.25 0.71 -13.69
C GLY A 14 -2.84 -0.18 -14.79
N THR A 15 -2.23 -1.33 -15.08
CA THR A 15 -2.62 -2.21 -16.21
C THR A 15 -3.59 -3.32 -15.83
N LEU A 16 -3.88 -3.49 -14.53
CA LEU A 16 -4.79 -4.53 -14.05
C LEU A 16 -6.20 -4.36 -14.65
N PRO A 17 -6.80 -5.41 -15.23
CA PRO A 17 -8.14 -5.29 -15.78
C PRO A 17 -9.19 -5.07 -14.70
N ASP A 18 -10.22 -4.27 -15.01
CA ASP A 18 -11.41 -4.06 -14.17
C ASP A 18 -11.12 -3.62 -12.74
N ARG A 19 -10.06 -2.82 -12.54
CA ARG A 19 -9.72 -2.24 -11.23
C ARG A 19 -9.93 -0.74 -11.20
N ARG A 20 -10.34 -0.23 -10.04
CA ARG A 20 -10.71 1.17 -9.84
C ARG A 20 -9.56 2.15 -10.13
N GLY A 21 -8.32 1.77 -9.84
CA GLY A 21 -7.13 2.58 -10.08
C GLY A 21 -6.56 2.43 -11.50
N SER A 22 -7.08 1.50 -12.32
CA SER A 22 -6.52 1.19 -13.63
C SER A 22 -6.93 2.21 -14.70
N LEU A 23 -6.01 2.49 -15.60
CA LEU A 23 -6.20 3.35 -16.76
C LEU A 23 -5.20 2.98 -17.86
N SER A 24 -5.58 3.20 -19.12
CA SER A 24 -4.70 2.90 -20.26
C SER A 24 -3.58 3.92 -20.42
N ILE A 25 -3.91 5.19 -20.18
CA ILE A 25 -2.99 6.35 -20.22
C ILE A 25 -3.29 7.25 -19.02
N ASP A 26 -2.27 7.94 -18.52
CA ASP A 26 -2.43 8.94 -17.48
C ASP A 26 -2.92 10.30 -18.05
N ASP A 27 -3.10 11.31 -17.20
CA ASP A 27 -3.59 12.63 -17.61
C ASP A 27 -2.52 13.48 -18.34
N GLU A 28 -1.32 12.94 -18.54
CA GLU A 28 -0.25 13.54 -19.34
C GLU A 28 -0.02 12.78 -20.65
N GLY A 29 -0.82 11.73 -20.95
CA GLY A 29 -0.73 10.94 -22.18
C GLY A 29 0.29 9.80 -22.14
N ASN A 30 0.89 9.50 -21.00
CA ASN A 30 1.81 8.37 -20.85
C ASN A 30 1.02 7.08 -20.62
N ARG A 31 1.46 5.98 -21.23
CA ARG A 31 0.90 4.65 -20.94
C ARG A 31 1.18 4.28 -19.47
N THR A 32 0.18 3.76 -18.81
CA THR A 32 0.37 3.16 -17.48
C THR A 32 1.13 1.85 -17.61
N GLN A 33 1.81 1.50 -16.54
CA GLN A 33 2.64 0.30 -16.48
C GLN A 33 2.62 -0.30 -15.08
N ARG A 34 3.23 -1.47 -14.93
CA ARG A 34 3.57 -2.04 -13.63
C ARG A 34 4.95 -1.53 -13.22
N THR A 35 4.99 -0.70 -12.20
CA THR A 35 6.21 -0.10 -11.66
C THR A 35 6.56 -0.77 -10.33
N VAL A 36 7.77 -1.33 -10.22
CA VAL A 36 8.29 -1.85 -8.94
C VAL A 36 8.81 -0.68 -8.14
N LEU A 37 8.25 -0.47 -6.95
CA LEU A 37 8.64 0.59 -6.03
C LEU A 37 9.66 0.08 -5.02
N ILE A 38 9.38 -1.07 -4.42
CA ILE A 38 10.25 -1.76 -3.47
C ILE A 38 10.42 -3.19 -3.97
N GLU A 39 11.64 -3.68 -4.04
CA GLU A 39 11.97 -5.06 -4.41
C GLU A 39 12.83 -5.70 -3.32
N ASP A 40 12.33 -6.77 -2.71
CA ASP A 40 13.02 -7.46 -1.59
C ASP A 40 13.55 -6.50 -0.51
N GLY A 41 12.72 -5.54 -0.12
CA GLY A 41 13.03 -4.53 0.89
C GLY A 41 13.85 -3.34 0.40
N ILE A 42 14.28 -3.33 -0.85
CA ILE A 42 15.09 -2.26 -1.45
C ILE A 42 14.22 -1.32 -2.26
N LEU A 43 14.34 -0.02 -2.02
CA LEU A 43 13.69 1.01 -2.84
C LEU A 43 14.36 1.04 -4.22
N THR A 44 13.60 0.73 -5.26
CA THR A 44 14.08 0.58 -6.64
C THR A 44 13.44 1.57 -7.60
N GLY A 45 12.23 2.05 -7.32
CA GLY A 45 11.50 2.93 -8.22
C GLY A 45 10.59 3.93 -7.51
N TYR A 46 10.01 4.79 -8.33
CA TYR A 46 9.05 5.81 -7.90
C TYR A 46 7.92 5.90 -8.91
N MET A 47 6.75 6.31 -8.45
CA MET A 47 5.68 6.77 -9.34
C MET A 47 6.05 8.15 -9.88
N GLN A 48 6.08 8.32 -11.21
CA GLN A 48 6.56 9.52 -11.87
C GLN A 48 5.50 10.11 -12.80
N ASP A 49 5.31 11.44 -12.72
CA ASP A 49 4.78 12.26 -13.79
C ASP A 49 5.91 12.74 -14.71
N ILE A 50 5.61 13.49 -15.77
CA ILE A 50 6.62 14.03 -16.69
C ILE A 50 7.59 14.96 -15.98
N THR A 51 7.09 15.85 -15.13
CA THR A 51 7.90 16.87 -14.45
C THR A 51 8.90 16.24 -13.49
N ASN A 52 8.42 15.36 -12.60
CA ASN A 52 9.28 14.70 -11.61
C ASN A 52 10.24 13.70 -12.25
N ALA A 53 9.80 12.96 -13.27
CA ALA A 53 10.65 12.07 -14.05
C ALA A 53 11.83 12.85 -14.67
N ARG A 54 11.56 14.00 -15.28
CA ARG A 54 12.60 14.87 -15.86
C ARG A 54 13.58 15.39 -14.80
N LEU A 55 13.07 15.85 -13.64
CA LEU A 55 13.91 16.35 -12.55
C LEU A 55 14.81 15.26 -11.96
N MET A 56 14.36 14.02 -11.96
CA MET A 56 15.10 12.87 -11.45
C MET A 56 15.94 12.15 -12.53
N GLY A 57 15.89 12.59 -13.78
CA GLY A 57 16.56 11.91 -14.88
C GLY A 57 16.00 10.50 -15.17
N MET A 58 14.70 10.29 -14.93
CA MET A 58 14.00 9.03 -15.09
C MET A 58 12.96 9.13 -16.22
N ALA A 59 12.35 7.99 -16.59
CA ALA A 59 11.19 7.97 -17.49
C ALA A 59 9.90 8.16 -16.70
N PRO A 60 8.84 8.77 -17.28
CA PRO A 60 7.49 8.76 -16.72
C PRO A 60 6.96 7.33 -16.58
N THR A 61 6.15 7.10 -15.55
CA THR A 61 5.60 5.76 -15.25
C THR A 61 4.10 5.63 -15.51
N GLY A 62 3.48 6.67 -16.10
CA GLY A 62 2.03 6.69 -16.30
C GLY A 62 1.25 6.96 -15.02
N ASN A 63 1.86 7.71 -14.11
CA ASN A 63 1.28 8.08 -12.82
C ASN A 63 0.96 9.58 -12.70
N GLY A 64 1.09 10.35 -13.78
CA GLY A 64 0.74 11.76 -13.82
C GLY A 64 -0.78 11.93 -13.86
N ARG A 65 -1.44 12.01 -12.69
CA ARG A 65 -2.90 12.00 -12.57
C ARG A 65 -3.42 13.26 -11.88
N ARG A 66 -4.63 13.66 -12.27
CA ARG A 66 -5.37 14.80 -11.70
C ARG A 66 -6.84 14.44 -11.47
N GLU A 67 -7.48 15.19 -10.57
CA GLU A 67 -8.91 15.01 -10.30
C GLU A 67 -9.79 15.45 -11.48
N SER A 68 -9.44 16.58 -12.11
CA SER A 68 -10.19 17.15 -13.23
C SER A 68 -9.30 18.05 -14.09
N PHE A 69 -9.85 18.54 -15.19
CA PHE A 69 -9.16 19.48 -16.08
C PHE A 69 -8.71 20.78 -15.39
N ALA A 70 -9.31 21.15 -14.24
CA ALA A 70 -8.97 22.34 -13.48
C ALA A 70 -7.73 22.17 -12.58
N HIS A 71 -7.15 20.98 -12.53
CA HIS A 71 -6.02 20.65 -11.67
C HIS A 71 -4.78 20.28 -12.48
N LEU A 72 -3.61 20.55 -11.91
CA LEU A 72 -2.34 20.08 -12.48
C LEU A 72 -2.15 18.58 -12.18
N PRO A 73 -1.64 17.81 -13.13
CA PRO A 73 -1.24 16.42 -12.88
C PRO A 73 -0.12 16.37 -11.84
N LEU A 74 -0.17 15.34 -11.00
CA LEU A 74 0.82 15.05 -9.97
C LEU A 74 1.13 13.55 -9.99
N PRO A 75 2.29 13.11 -9.48
CA PRO A 75 2.53 11.67 -9.28
C PRO A 75 1.51 11.09 -8.30
N ARG A 76 0.67 10.17 -8.77
CA ARG A 76 -0.41 9.54 -8.01
C ARG A 76 -0.39 8.04 -8.24
N MET A 77 -0.71 7.28 -7.19
CA MET A 77 -0.87 5.83 -7.29
C MET A 77 -2.00 5.44 -8.27
N THR A 78 -1.89 4.24 -8.81
CA THR A 78 -2.94 3.54 -9.55
C THR A 78 -3.50 2.39 -8.70
N ASN A 79 -3.00 1.18 -8.83
CA ASN A 79 -3.26 0.10 -7.89
C ASN A 79 -1.93 -0.26 -7.22
N THR A 80 -1.76 0.14 -5.98
CA THR A 80 -0.53 -0.11 -5.22
C THR A 80 -0.75 -1.29 -4.29
N TYR A 81 0.09 -2.31 -4.41
CA TYR A 81 -0.06 -3.52 -3.60
C TYR A 81 1.27 -4.20 -3.31
N MET A 82 1.29 -4.92 -2.17
CA MET A 82 2.40 -5.80 -1.80
C MET A 82 2.19 -7.17 -2.44
N LEU A 83 3.25 -7.76 -2.96
CA LEU A 83 3.22 -9.10 -3.53
C LEU A 83 3.13 -10.17 -2.44
N ASN A 84 2.73 -11.38 -2.85
CA ASN A 84 2.72 -12.55 -1.98
C ASN A 84 4.11 -12.88 -1.45
N GLY A 85 4.13 -13.29 -0.18
CA GLY A 85 5.20 -14.10 0.40
C GLY A 85 4.93 -15.59 0.24
N ASP A 86 5.53 -16.39 1.10
CA ASP A 86 5.47 -17.85 1.08
C ASP A 86 4.68 -18.46 2.25
N LYS A 87 4.18 -17.65 3.18
CA LYS A 87 3.55 -18.13 4.40
C LYS A 87 2.05 -18.35 4.23
N ASP A 88 1.55 -19.43 4.85
CA ASP A 88 0.12 -19.61 5.04
C ASP A 88 -0.40 -18.58 6.08
N PRO A 89 -1.51 -17.88 5.84
CA PRO A 89 -2.06 -16.91 6.79
C PRO A 89 -2.32 -17.49 8.18
N GLN A 90 -2.71 -18.75 8.27
CA GLN A 90 -2.93 -19.42 9.55
C GLN A 90 -1.61 -19.74 10.27
N GLU A 91 -0.52 -19.97 9.53
CA GLU A 91 0.82 -20.09 10.10
C GLU A 91 1.24 -18.75 10.75
N ILE A 92 0.96 -17.64 10.06
CA ILE A 92 1.23 -16.29 10.59
C ILE A 92 0.48 -16.06 11.90
N ILE A 93 -0.83 -16.35 11.94
CA ILE A 93 -1.65 -16.18 13.15
C ILE A 93 -1.11 -17.07 14.28
N ARG A 94 -0.83 -18.34 14.00
CA ARG A 94 -0.28 -19.29 15.01
C ARG A 94 1.08 -18.86 15.58
N SER A 95 1.85 -18.07 14.84
CA SER A 95 3.16 -17.58 15.29
C SER A 95 3.08 -16.47 16.33
N VAL A 96 1.91 -15.87 16.56
CA VAL A 96 1.71 -14.73 17.46
C VAL A 96 1.24 -15.20 18.82
N GLU A 97 2.07 -15.02 19.87
CA GLU A 97 1.70 -15.37 21.24
C GLU A 97 0.64 -14.42 21.80
N LYS A 98 0.82 -13.11 21.60
CA LYS A 98 -0.11 -12.06 21.98
C LYS A 98 -0.07 -10.92 20.96
N GLY A 99 -1.21 -10.59 20.37
CA GLY A 99 -1.27 -9.57 19.33
C GLY A 99 -2.68 -9.13 18.97
N LEU A 100 -2.75 -8.33 17.92
CA LEU A 100 -3.98 -7.85 17.33
C LEU A 100 -4.06 -8.32 15.88
N TYR A 101 -5.16 -8.96 15.51
CA TYR A 101 -5.50 -9.26 14.13
C TYR A 101 -6.42 -8.18 13.57
N ALA A 102 -5.86 -7.26 12.80
CA ALA A 102 -6.61 -6.22 12.08
C ALA A 102 -7.08 -6.79 10.75
N VAL A 103 -8.36 -7.06 10.62
CA VAL A 103 -8.96 -7.66 9.41
C VAL A 103 -9.24 -6.60 8.36
N ASN A 104 -9.76 -5.44 8.82
CA ASN A 104 -10.14 -4.37 7.92
C ASN A 104 -9.97 -2.99 8.57
N PHE A 105 -9.79 -1.97 7.74
CA PHE A 105 -9.62 -0.58 8.16
C PHE A 105 -10.77 0.28 7.62
N GLY A 106 -11.28 1.17 8.47
CA GLY A 106 -12.38 2.07 8.14
C GLY A 106 -11.96 3.40 7.52
N GLY A 107 -10.67 3.69 7.55
CA GLY A 107 -10.09 4.92 7.03
C GLY A 107 -8.89 5.39 7.83
N GLY A 108 -8.16 6.35 7.29
CA GLY A 108 -6.98 6.90 7.95
C GLY A 108 -6.33 8.01 7.15
N GLN A 109 -5.21 8.47 7.65
CA GLN A 109 -4.41 9.53 7.06
C GLN A 109 -2.93 9.17 7.06
N VAL A 110 -2.22 9.63 6.04
CA VAL A 110 -0.77 9.56 5.95
C VAL A 110 -0.23 10.97 5.74
N ASP A 111 0.71 11.38 6.58
CA ASP A 111 1.55 12.54 6.31
C ASP A 111 2.62 12.13 5.31
N ILE A 112 2.48 12.61 4.08
CA ILE A 112 3.36 12.24 2.96
C ILE A 112 4.81 12.74 3.12
N THR A 113 5.05 13.69 4.01
CA THR A 113 6.39 14.23 4.26
C THR A 113 7.15 13.40 5.29
N SER A 114 6.51 13.07 6.41
CA SER A 114 7.13 12.31 7.50
C SER A 114 6.90 10.80 7.41
N GLY A 115 5.93 10.35 6.59
CA GLY A 115 5.51 8.95 6.53
C GLY A 115 4.69 8.49 7.73
N LYS A 116 4.34 9.38 8.66
CA LYS A 116 3.47 9.04 9.79
C LYS A 116 2.06 8.73 9.32
N PHE A 117 1.47 7.70 9.88
CA PHE A 117 0.11 7.31 9.54
C PHE A 117 -0.71 6.96 10.78
N VAL A 118 -2.04 7.09 10.62
CA VAL A 118 -3.05 6.67 11.60
C VAL A 118 -4.19 6.03 10.82
N PHE A 119 -4.49 4.76 11.10
CA PHE A 119 -5.61 4.03 10.51
C PHE A 119 -6.47 3.39 11.58
N SER A 120 -7.77 3.69 11.59
CA SER A 120 -8.73 3.03 12.47
C SER A 120 -9.17 1.71 11.89
N THR A 121 -9.21 0.66 12.73
CA THR A 121 -9.74 -0.64 12.30
C THR A 121 -11.27 -0.59 12.26
N ALA A 122 -11.85 -1.13 11.20
CA ALA A 122 -13.28 -1.43 11.11
C ALA A 122 -13.58 -2.78 11.78
N GLU A 123 -12.65 -3.72 11.67
CA GLU A 123 -12.74 -5.05 12.25
C GLU A 123 -11.37 -5.50 12.77
N ALA A 124 -11.34 -5.91 14.06
CA ALA A 124 -10.12 -6.41 14.69
C ALA A 124 -10.44 -7.40 15.81
N TYR A 125 -9.51 -8.34 16.05
CA TYR A 125 -9.59 -9.37 17.07
C TYR A 125 -8.28 -9.47 17.86
N LEU A 126 -8.35 -9.95 19.10
CA LEU A 126 -7.13 -10.35 19.82
C LEU A 126 -6.63 -11.71 19.31
N ILE A 127 -5.30 -11.84 19.28
CA ILE A 127 -4.63 -13.14 19.18
C ILE A 127 -4.02 -13.46 20.54
N GLU A 128 -4.33 -14.65 21.06
CA GLU A 128 -3.79 -15.16 22.32
C GLU A 128 -3.32 -16.61 22.09
N ASN A 129 -2.03 -16.87 22.31
CA ASN A 129 -1.38 -18.18 22.08
C ASN A 129 -1.64 -18.76 20.66
N GLY A 130 -1.52 -17.91 19.63
CA GLY A 130 -1.70 -18.31 18.24
C GLY A 130 -3.15 -18.54 17.81
N VAL A 131 -4.12 -18.13 18.62
CA VAL A 131 -5.56 -18.28 18.34
C VAL A 131 -6.23 -16.92 18.31
N VAL A 132 -7.03 -16.67 17.27
CA VAL A 132 -7.92 -15.50 17.19
C VAL A 132 -9.05 -15.69 18.21
N THR A 133 -9.22 -14.75 19.15
CA THR A 133 -10.15 -14.88 20.26
C THR A 133 -11.31 -13.90 20.15
N ARG A 134 -11.29 -12.82 20.91
CA ARG A 134 -12.44 -11.88 21.04
C ARG A 134 -12.28 -10.65 20.16
N PRO A 135 -13.38 -10.07 19.65
CA PRO A 135 -13.35 -8.83 18.90
C PRO A 135 -12.87 -7.66 19.78
N VAL A 136 -12.22 -6.70 19.16
CA VAL A 136 -11.73 -5.47 19.78
C VAL A 136 -12.38 -4.27 19.10
N LYS A 137 -12.94 -3.35 19.89
CA LYS A 137 -13.52 -2.11 19.39
C LYS A 137 -12.54 -0.95 19.53
N GLY A 138 -12.47 -0.12 18.49
CA GLY A 138 -11.72 1.15 18.54
C GLY A 138 -10.20 0.97 18.46
N ALA A 139 -9.71 -0.14 17.95
CA ALA A 139 -8.27 -0.30 17.70
C ALA A 139 -7.82 0.64 16.58
N THR A 140 -6.63 1.20 16.75
CA THR A 140 -6.03 2.13 15.79
C THR A 140 -4.58 1.74 15.55
N LEU A 141 -4.21 1.58 14.28
CA LEU A 141 -2.83 1.37 13.86
C LEU A 141 -2.17 2.73 13.66
N ILE A 142 -1.13 3.01 14.44
CA ILE A 142 -0.35 4.24 14.37
C ILE A 142 1.10 3.86 14.13
N GLY A 143 1.74 4.52 13.18
CA GLY A 143 3.13 4.22 12.86
C GLY A 143 3.77 5.22 11.92
N ASN A 144 4.95 4.85 11.48
CA ASN A 144 5.69 5.53 10.42
C ASN A 144 6.01 4.49 9.34
N GLY A 145 5.66 4.77 8.09
CA GLY A 145 5.76 3.80 7.00
C GLY A 145 7.16 3.15 6.87
N PRO A 146 8.24 3.94 6.78
CA PRO A 146 9.60 3.40 6.73
C PRO A 146 9.98 2.51 7.92
N ASP A 147 9.55 2.85 9.12
CA ASP A 147 9.82 2.05 10.32
C ASP A 147 9.02 0.74 10.31
N VAL A 148 7.70 0.83 10.09
CA VAL A 148 6.80 -0.33 10.12
C VAL A 148 7.15 -1.35 9.03
N LEU A 149 7.51 -0.91 7.83
CA LEU A 149 7.90 -1.81 6.74
C LEU A 149 9.18 -2.61 7.07
N THR A 150 10.08 -2.07 7.89
CA THR A 150 11.28 -2.82 8.34
C THR A 150 10.99 -3.87 9.40
N ARG A 151 9.81 -3.80 10.05
CA ARG A 151 9.37 -4.75 11.09
C ARG A 151 8.47 -5.86 10.56
N VAL A 152 8.24 -5.91 9.25
CA VAL A 152 7.51 -7.04 8.64
C VAL A 152 8.35 -8.30 8.76
N SER A 153 7.87 -9.28 9.52
CA SER A 153 8.60 -10.53 9.79
C SER A 153 8.04 -11.74 9.04
N MET A 154 6.77 -11.71 8.65
CA MET A 154 6.14 -12.77 7.84
C MET A 154 5.18 -12.15 6.84
N ILE A 155 5.13 -12.74 5.63
CA ILE A 155 4.29 -12.29 4.52
C ILE A 155 3.49 -13.49 4.00
N GLY A 156 2.18 -13.35 3.96
CA GLY A 156 1.24 -14.36 3.51
C GLY A 156 1.25 -14.59 1.99
N ASN A 157 0.64 -15.68 1.57
CA ASN A 157 0.45 -16.06 0.16
C ASN A 157 -0.97 -15.76 -0.35
N ASP A 158 -1.70 -14.92 0.37
CA ASP A 158 -3.11 -14.60 0.18
C ASP A 158 -3.36 -13.16 -0.30
N MET A 159 -2.43 -12.59 -1.06
CA MET A 159 -2.57 -11.23 -1.58
C MET A 159 -3.90 -11.06 -2.31
N ALA A 160 -4.64 -10.05 -1.90
CA ALA A 160 -5.86 -9.62 -2.56
C ALA A 160 -5.91 -8.09 -2.66
N LEU A 161 -6.51 -7.60 -3.74
CA LEU A 161 -6.86 -6.19 -3.83
C LEU A 161 -8.15 -5.94 -3.07
N ASP A 162 -8.17 -4.86 -2.29
CA ASP A 162 -9.36 -4.39 -1.59
C ASP A 162 -10.52 -4.18 -2.59
N PRO A 163 -11.69 -4.80 -2.39
CA PRO A 163 -12.86 -4.59 -3.23
C PRO A 163 -13.55 -3.24 -2.98
N GLY A 164 -13.14 -2.51 -1.96
CA GLY A 164 -13.72 -1.24 -1.56
C GLY A 164 -13.37 -0.07 -2.49
N VAL A 165 -13.78 1.11 -2.08
CA VAL A 165 -13.63 2.35 -2.83
C VAL A 165 -12.40 3.13 -2.35
N GLY A 166 -11.24 2.80 -2.91
CA GLY A 166 -9.99 3.51 -2.63
C GLY A 166 -9.96 4.91 -3.25
N THR A 167 -9.55 5.90 -2.47
CA THR A 167 -9.34 7.28 -2.92
C THR A 167 -8.01 7.81 -2.41
N CYS A 168 -7.19 8.30 -3.31
CA CYS A 168 -5.95 8.98 -2.98
C CYS A 168 -6.17 10.49 -2.97
N GLY A 169 -6.02 11.12 -1.80
CA GLY A 169 -6.04 12.58 -1.64
C GLY A 169 -4.61 13.14 -1.62
N LYS A 170 -4.32 14.16 -2.43
CA LYS A 170 -3.04 14.85 -2.46
C LYS A 170 -3.24 16.24 -3.05
N ASP A 171 -2.69 17.24 -2.39
CA ASP A 171 -2.75 18.64 -2.86
C ASP A 171 -4.18 19.13 -3.19
N GLY A 172 -5.14 18.80 -2.32
CA GLY A 172 -6.55 19.15 -2.50
C GLY A 172 -7.27 18.41 -3.62
N GLN A 173 -6.64 17.42 -4.25
CA GLN A 173 -7.19 16.62 -5.34
C GLN A 173 -7.43 15.18 -4.92
N SER A 174 -8.48 14.57 -5.44
CA SER A 174 -8.84 13.16 -5.21
C SER A 174 -8.83 12.36 -6.50
N VAL A 175 -8.19 11.18 -6.50
CA VAL A 175 -8.26 10.23 -7.64
C VAL A 175 -8.63 8.84 -7.17
N PRO A 176 -9.39 8.06 -7.98
CA PRO A 176 -9.71 6.69 -7.66
C PRO A 176 -8.45 5.80 -7.74
N VAL A 177 -8.28 4.91 -6.76
CA VAL A 177 -7.13 4.01 -6.66
C VAL A 177 -7.55 2.63 -6.17
N GLY A 178 -6.67 1.66 -6.36
CA GLY A 178 -6.72 0.36 -5.72
C GLY A 178 -5.58 0.18 -4.73
N VAL A 179 -5.80 -0.62 -3.71
CA VAL A 179 -4.78 -1.04 -2.75
C VAL A 179 -4.89 -2.53 -2.50
N GLY A 180 -3.81 -3.16 -2.11
CA GLY A 180 -3.83 -4.59 -1.79
C GLY A 180 -2.61 -5.02 -1.00
N GLN A 181 -2.79 -6.10 -0.24
CA GLN A 181 -1.70 -6.75 0.47
C GLN A 181 -2.09 -8.17 0.88
N PRO A 182 -1.12 -9.04 1.13
CA PRO A 182 -1.35 -10.30 1.83
C PRO A 182 -1.47 -10.09 3.34
N THR A 183 -1.81 -11.13 4.06
CA THR A 183 -1.67 -11.15 5.53
C THR A 183 -0.22 -10.90 5.92
N LEU A 184 0.00 -9.98 6.85
CA LEU A 184 1.32 -9.59 7.31
C LEU A 184 1.44 -9.77 8.82
N ARG A 185 2.62 -10.20 9.29
CA ARG A 185 3.03 -10.03 10.68
C ARG A 185 3.99 -8.86 10.79
N ILE A 186 3.65 -7.92 11.66
CA ILE A 186 4.47 -6.76 12.00
C ILE A 186 4.84 -6.90 13.46
N ASP A 187 6.14 -6.95 13.75
CA ASP A 187 6.63 -7.08 15.11
C ASP A 187 6.71 -5.69 15.79
N GLY A 188 6.28 -5.64 17.07
CA GLY A 188 6.21 -4.42 17.87
C GLY A 188 7.52 -4.09 18.60
#